data_ad6c2dda11ae875281be3ac3d2ee8ed2
#
_entry.id   ad6c2dda11ae875281be3ac3d2ee8ed2
#
_cell.length_a   1.000
_cell.length_b   1.000
_cell.length_c   1.000
_cell.angle_alpha   90.00
_cell.angle_beta   90.00
_cell.angle_gamma   90.00
#
_symmetry.space_group_name_H-M   'P 1'
#
loop_
_entity.id
_entity.type
_entity.pdbx_description
1 polymer ?
#
loop_
_entity_poly.entity_id
_entity_poly.type
_entity_poly.pdbx_seq_one_letter_code
_entity_poly.pdbx_strand_id
1 'polypeptide(L)'
;MGSLDQEKAQMNTQVSSLKMRLKSVNRTWYFQSVDIESGFAEKIHLYSYDDQGNELFRIRAESGNRSTQGWQFLNGNFLGFSSSRGIPIIDNNQISWDSTSKPFDMTFASGIKTPKYNKQFMELNLPHIHDDPEPFALLRTKPQNLSFDRLNELIECFPHPNSPKLHPYRLRRAQLLWNVPGCFLAVMCGFALTLRKEQSSIGFIIGLSLLWILVFYVIKSFCDALGEKGILSDWVATGIPFMIVFAISIKMLCGNR
;
A
#
# COMPACT_ATOMS: atom_id res chain seq x y z
N MET A 1 4.86 -24.52 23.37
CA MET A 1 3.92 -23.90 22.41
C MET A 1 4.32 -22.48 21.98
N GLY A 2 5.36 -21.88 22.55
CA GLY A 2 5.76 -20.48 22.28
C GLY A 2 6.78 -20.24 21.14
N SER A 3 7.56 -21.25 20.71
CA SER A 3 8.63 -21.01 19.73
C SER A 3 8.14 -20.96 18.26
N LEU A 4 7.18 -21.79 17.91
CA LEU A 4 6.61 -21.85 16.54
C LEU A 4 5.73 -20.62 16.21
N ASP A 5 5.10 -20.03 17.22
CA ASP A 5 4.29 -18.82 17.04
C ASP A 5 5.18 -17.57 16.96
N GLN A 6 6.31 -17.55 17.64
CA GLN A 6 7.33 -16.50 17.52
C GLN A 6 8.06 -16.57 16.17
N GLU A 7 8.41 -17.77 15.68
CA GLU A 7 9.01 -17.94 14.36
C GLU A 7 8.04 -17.55 13.22
N LYS A 8 6.76 -17.87 13.36
CA LYS A 8 5.72 -17.41 12.41
C LYS A 8 5.47 -15.89 12.47
N ALA A 9 5.56 -15.29 13.65
CA ALA A 9 5.47 -13.84 13.80
C ALA A 9 6.68 -13.14 13.16
N GLN A 10 7.90 -13.65 13.38
CA GLN A 10 9.12 -13.13 12.74
C GLN A 10 9.13 -13.32 11.22
N MET A 11 8.60 -14.44 10.69
CA MET A 11 8.43 -14.61 9.24
C MET A 11 7.43 -13.61 8.63
N ASN A 12 6.54 -13.04 9.42
CA ASN A 12 5.52 -12.10 8.94
C ASN A 12 6.02 -10.65 8.87
N THR A 13 7.14 -10.32 9.52
CA THR A 13 7.73 -8.98 9.54
C THR A 13 8.83 -8.79 8.49
N GLN A 14 9.49 -9.88 8.10
CA GLN A 14 10.55 -9.85 7.09
C GLN A 14 10.00 -9.92 5.66
N VAL A 15 10.23 -8.87 4.89
CA VAL A 15 9.80 -8.77 3.49
C VAL A 15 11.01 -8.91 2.58
N SER A 16 10.98 -9.91 1.70
CA SER A 16 12.03 -10.14 0.71
C SER A 16 11.78 -9.38 -0.59
N SER A 17 12.85 -8.88 -1.22
CA SER A 17 12.83 -8.27 -2.56
C SER A 17 11.86 -7.08 -2.72
N LEU A 18 11.88 -6.11 -1.79
CA LEU A 18 11.02 -4.94 -1.81
C LEU A 18 11.56 -3.85 -2.74
N LYS A 19 10.70 -3.34 -3.64
CA LYS A 19 10.94 -2.15 -4.44
C LYS A 19 10.00 -1.03 -4.02
N MET A 20 10.56 0.10 -3.61
CA MET A 20 9.83 1.28 -3.19
C MET A 20 10.21 2.46 -4.10
N ARG A 21 9.23 3.15 -4.68
CA ARG A 21 9.45 4.36 -5.47
C ARG A 21 8.66 5.52 -4.88
N LEU A 22 9.40 6.51 -4.39
CA LEU A 22 8.87 7.75 -3.81
C LEU A 22 8.96 8.86 -4.86
N LYS A 23 7.83 9.16 -5.51
CA LYS A 23 7.77 10.22 -6.54
C LYS A 23 7.93 11.62 -5.96
N SER A 24 7.49 11.86 -4.73
CA SER A 24 7.57 13.17 -4.05
C SER A 24 8.99 13.66 -3.82
N VAL A 25 9.92 12.72 -3.65
CA VAL A 25 11.34 13.00 -3.38
C VAL A 25 12.26 12.42 -4.45
N ASN A 26 11.70 11.93 -5.56
CA ASN A 26 12.43 11.34 -6.69
C ASN A 26 13.45 10.27 -6.28
N ARG A 27 13.07 9.37 -5.36
CA ARG A 27 13.92 8.27 -4.89
C ARG A 27 13.33 6.91 -5.21
N THR A 28 14.23 5.95 -5.50
CA THR A 28 13.87 4.56 -5.69
C THR A 28 14.77 3.68 -4.84
N TRP A 29 14.15 2.82 -4.04
CA TRP A 29 14.82 1.88 -3.17
C TRP A 29 14.58 0.46 -3.64
N TYR A 30 15.58 -0.36 -3.45
CA TYR A 30 15.52 -1.80 -3.59
C TYR A 30 16.15 -2.43 -2.36
N PHE A 31 15.41 -3.32 -1.72
CA PHE A 31 15.88 -4.10 -0.59
C PHE A 31 15.83 -5.57 -0.96
N GLN A 32 16.87 -6.34 -0.67
CA GLN A 32 16.80 -7.79 -0.81
C GLN A 32 15.94 -8.37 0.30
N SER A 33 16.15 -7.93 1.54
CA SER A 33 15.29 -8.20 2.68
C SER A 33 15.16 -6.94 3.52
N VAL A 34 14.01 -6.74 4.12
CA VAL A 34 13.77 -5.69 5.11
C VAL A 34 12.85 -6.25 6.19
N ASP A 35 13.27 -6.06 7.41
CA ASP A 35 12.44 -6.32 8.59
C ASP A 35 11.79 -5.01 9.02
N ILE A 36 10.46 -4.98 8.98
CA ILE A 36 9.68 -3.78 9.25
C ILE A 36 9.74 -3.37 10.72
N GLU A 37 9.81 -4.36 11.61
CA GLU A 37 9.76 -4.14 13.06
C GLU A 37 11.08 -3.60 13.62
N SER A 38 12.19 -4.21 13.22
CA SER A 38 13.53 -3.77 13.64
C SER A 38 14.07 -2.60 12.80
N GLY A 39 13.50 -2.35 11.61
CA GLY A 39 14.03 -1.39 10.65
C GLY A 39 15.33 -1.82 9.97
N PHE A 40 15.78 -3.06 10.19
CA PHE A 40 16.98 -3.60 9.57
C PHE A 40 16.73 -4.06 8.14
N ALA A 41 17.65 -3.74 7.24
CA ALA A 41 17.55 -4.13 5.84
C ALA A 41 18.89 -4.61 5.29
N GLU A 42 18.84 -5.56 4.36
CA GLU A 42 20.00 -6.15 3.70
C GLU A 42 20.00 -5.84 2.21
N LYS A 43 21.22 -5.70 1.68
CA LYS A 43 21.52 -5.40 0.27
C LYS A 43 20.63 -4.29 -0.27
N ILE A 44 20.88 -3.10 0.23
CA ILE A 44 20.13 -1.91 -0.05
C ILE A 44 20.71 -1.22 -1.29
N HIS A 45 19.84 -0.88 -2.24
CA HIS A 45 20.17 0.01 -3.33
C HIS A 45 19.23 1.22 -3.30
N LEU A 46 19.80 2.40 -3.12
CA LEU A 46 19.10 3.69 -3.17
C LEU A 46 19.54 4.44 -4.41
N TYR A 47 18.57 4.86 -5.20
CA TYR A 47 18.73 5.73 -6.36
C TYR A 47 18.03 7.05 -6.10
N SER A 48 18.72 8.16 -6.27
CA SER A 48 18.13 9.50 -6.19
C SER A 48 18.21 10.17 -7.56
N TYR A 49 17.12 10.84 -7.93
CA TYR A 49 16.99 11.50 -9.22
C TYR A 49 16.69 12.99 -9.05
N ASP A 50 17.03 13.80 -10.05
CA ASP A 50 16.59 15.17 -10.18
C ASP A 50 15.14 15.23 -10.73
N ASP A 51 14.58 16.45 -10.81
CA ASP A 51 13.24 16.69 -11.35
C ASP A 51 13.11 16.37 -12.85
N GLN A 52 14.25 16.29 -13.55
CA GLN A 52 14.33 15.91 -14.97
C GLN A 52 14.46 14.37 -15.16
N GLY A 53 14.55 13.61 -14.06
CA GLY A 53 14.73 12.16 -14.09
C GLY A 53 16.19 11.70 -14.27
N ASN A 54 17.16 12.61 -14.15
CA ASN A 54 18.56 12.24 -14.17
C ASN A 54 19.03 11.74 -12.82
N GLU A 55 19.85 10.70 -12.80
CA GLU A 55 20.40 10.14 -11.58
C GLU A 55 21.40 11.12 -10.96
N LEU A 56 21.18 11.45 -9.67
CA LEU A 56 22.04 12.31 -8.87
C LEU A 56 23.09 11.49 -8.15
N PHE A 57 22.66 10.49 -7.41
CA PHE A 57 23.56 9.57 -6.72
C PHE A 57 22.92 8.20 -6.56
N ARG A 58 23.79 7.22 -6.33
CA ARG A 58 23.44 5.84 -6.05
C ARG A 58 24.20 5.35 -4.84
N ILE A 59 23.49 4.74 -3.91
CA ILE A 59 24.08 4.05 -2.76
C ILE A 59 23.82 2.55 -2.92
N ARG A 60 24.84 1.76 -2.71
CA ARG A 60 24.75 0.30 -2.59
C ARG A 60 25.38 -0.08 -1.27
N ALA A 61 24.61 -0.63 -0.34
CA ALA A 61 25.09 -1.06 0.96
C ALA A 61 24.74 -2.53 1.22
N GLU A 62 25.61 -3.22 1.95
CA GLU A 62 25.35 -4.61 2.36
C GLU A 62 24.23 -4.67 3.37
N SER A 63 24.17 -3.72 4.30
CA SER A 63 23.12 -3.62 5.30
C SER A 63 22.86 -2.17 5.67
N GLY A 64 21.75 -1.96 6.37
CA GLY A 64 21.41 -0.66 6.92
C GLY A 64 20.32 -0.79 7.95
N ASN A 65 20.21 0.25 8.75
CA ASN A 65 19.20 0.33 9.80
C ASN A 65 18.46 1.66 9.72
N ARG A 66 17.14 1.59 9.83
CA ARG A 66 16.28 2.76 9.95
C ARG A 66 16.13 3.13 11.42
N SER A 67 16.52 4.34 11.76
CA SER A 67 16.30 4.90 13.09
C SER A 67 15.41 6.14 13.03
N THR A 68 15.03 6.69 14.18
CA THR A 68 14.33 7.98 14.28
C THR A 68 15.14 9.14 13.71
N GLN A 69 16.46 8.98 13.60
CA GLN A 69 17.38 10.00 13.05
C GLN A 69 17.61 9.83 11.54
N GLY A 70 16.97 8.87 10.87
CA GLY A 70 17.14 8.58 9.45
C GLY A 70 17.76 7.21 9.18
N TRP A 71 18.30 7.04 7.97
CA TRP A 71 18.92 5.79 7.53
C TRP A 71 20.42 5.78 7.78
N GLN A 72 20.90 4.72 8.40
CA GLN A 72 22.31 4.38 8.56
C GLN A 72 22.65 3.21 7.66
N PHE A 73 23.64 3.38 6.78
CA PHE A 73 24.11 2.35 5.85
C PHE A 73 25.47 1.85 6.29
N LEU A 74 25.67 0.55 6.17
CA LEU A 74 26.91 -0.14 6.54
C LEU A 74 27.50 -0.85 5.31
N ASN A 75 28.81 -0.79 5.18
CA ASN A 75 29.60 -1.46 4.15
C ASN A 75 29.05 -1.24 2.75
N GLY A 76 29.32 -0.07 2.20
CA GLY A 76 28.72 0.27 0.92
C GLY A 76 29.61 1.06 -0.01
N ASN A 77 29.03 1.34 -1.18
CA ASN A 77 29.63 2.15 -2.22
C ASN A 77 28.67 3.28 -2.61
N PHE A 78 29.18 4.49 -2.66
CA PHE A 78 28.48 5.70 -3.08
C PHE A 78 28.97 6.12 -4.46
N LEU A 79 28.05 6.31 -5.39
CA LEU A 79 28.30 6.79 -6.75
C LEU A 79 27.60 8.13 -6.94
N GLY A 80 28.38 9.17 -7.23
CA GLY A 80 27.87 10.51 -7.54
C GLY A 80 27.91 10.79 -9.03
N PHE A 81 26.83 11.38 -9.55
CA PHE A 81 26.70 11.75 -10.96
C PHE A 81 26.65 13.27 -11.09
N SER A 82 27.16 13.81 -12.18
CA SER A 82 27.13 15.24 -12.45
C SER A 82 25.69 15.73 -12.63
N SER A 83 25.36 16.83 -11.97
CA SER A 83 24.06 17.50 -12.06
C SER A 83 24.23 19.01 -12.18
N SER A 84 23.12 19.73 -12.37
CA SER A 84 23.11 21.20 -12.36
C SER A 84 23.57 21.83 -11.02
N ARG A 85 23.48 21.05 -9.91
CA ARG A 85 23.92 21.47 -8.56
C ARG A 85 25.38 21.12 -8.25
N GLY A 86 26.08 20.46 -9.17
CA GLY A 86 27.42 19.93 -8.95
C GLY A 86 27.43 18.41 -8.84
N ILE A 87 28.51 17.88 -8.26
CA ILE A 87 28.67 16.43 -8.02
C ILE A 87 28.41 16.16 -6.54
N PRO A 88 27.50 15.21 -6.19
CA PRO A 88 27.33 14.81 -4.80
C PRO A 88 28.52 13.98 -4.34
N ILE A 89 29.12 14.37 -3.23
CA ILE A 89 30.25 13.72 -2.57
C ILE A 89 29.92 13.35 -1.13
N ILE A 90 30.65 12.38 -0.58
CA ILE A 90 30.57 12.08 0.86
C ILE A 90 31.67 12.86 1.58
N ASP A 91 31.25 13.75 2.47
CA ASP A 91 32.10 14.44 3.43
C ASP A 91 31.56 14.23 4.84
N ASN A 92 32.45 13.86 5.79
CA ASN A 92 32.10 13.59 7.20
C ASN A 92 30.84 12.71 7.39
N ASN A 93 30.74 11.61 6.63
CA ASN A 93 29.60 10.67 6.63
C ASN A 93 28.25 11.29 6.24
N GLN A 94 28.27 12.45 5.54
CA GLN A 94 27.08 13.13 5.02
C GLN A 94 27.26 13.39 3.52
N ILE A 95 26.15 13.59 2.80
CA ILE A 95 26.18 13.99 1.41
C ILE A 95 26.32 15.50 1.33
N SER A 96 27.41 15.98 0.71
CA SER A 96 27.65 17.36 0.35
C SER A 96 27.73 17.53 -1.17
N TRP A 97 27.66 18.77 -1.66
CA TRP A 97 27.69 19.06 -3.09
C TRP A 97 28.98 19.81 -3.44
N ASP A 98 29.79 19.20 -4.29
CA ASP A 98 30.95 19.89 -4.86
C ASP A 98 30.52 20.70 -6.10
N SER A 99 30.38 22.01 -5.91
CA SER A 99 30.03 22.97 -6.96
C SER A 99 31.22 23.49 -7.75
N THR A 100 32.46 23.14 -7.34
CA THR A 100 33.69 23.60 -8.04
C THR A 100 33.93 22.86 -9.35
N SER A 101 33.39 21.65 -9.49
CA SER A 101 33.41 20.93 -10.75
C SER A 101 32.34 21.52 -11.69
N LYS A 102 32.80 22.24 -12.74
CA LYS A 102 31.93 22.80 -13.79
C LYS A 102 30.92 21.76 -14.27
N PRO A 103 29.61 22.13 -14.43
CA PRO A 103 28.65 21.26 -15.06
C PRO A 103 29.21 20.87 -16.44
N PHE A 104 29.48 19.59 -16.59
CA PHE A 104 30.05 19.07 -17.84
C PHE A 104 28.94 19.11 -18.92
N ASP A 105 29.28 19.67 -20.08
CA ASP A 105 28.43 19.71 -21.27
C ASP A 105 27.89 18.31 -21.58
N MET A 106 26.56 18.17 -21.53
CA MET A 106 25.86 16.90 -21.67
C MET A 106 25.68 16.49 -23.13
N THR A 107 26.74 16.49 -23.92
CA THR A 107 26.71 15.88 -25.26
C THR A 107 27.03 14.40 -25.13
N PHE A 108 26.00 13.58 -24.86
CA PHE A 108 26.16 12.13 -24.76
C PHE A 108 25.93 11.44 -26.10
N ALA A 109 27.01 10.85 -26.62
CA ALA A 109 26.94 9.91 -27.76
C ALA A 109 26.53 8.47 -27.34
N SER A 110 26.47 8.14 -26.06
CA SER A 110 26.04 6.82 -25.55
C SER A 110 25.31 7.00 -24.23
N GLY A 111 24.06 6.53 -24.11
CA GLY A 111 23.15 6.73 -22.97
C GLY A 111 23.61 6.14 -21.62
N ILE A 112 24.89 5.87 -21.41
CA ILE A 112 25.44 5.34 -20.16
C ILE A 112 26.11 6.49 -19.41
N LYS A 113 25.49 6.95 -18.33
CA LYS A 113 26.10 7.94 -17.42
C LYS A 113 27.21 7.27 -16.61
N THR A 114 28.44 7.74 -16.76
CA THR A 114 29.58 7.32 -15.94
C THR A 114 29.56 8.09 -14.62
N PRO A 115 29.72 7.43 -13.46
CA PRO A 115 29.84 8.13 -12.18
C PRO A 115 31.10 9.01 -12.18
N LYS A 116 30.97 10.23 -11.70
CA LYS A 116 32.11 11.17 -11.55
C LYS A 116 32.78 11.06 -10.20
N TYR A 117 32.03 10.56 -9.19
CA TYR A 117 32.52 10.30 -7.86
C TYR A 117 32.19 8.88 -7.46
N ASN A 118 33.16 8.17 -6.91
CA ASN A 118 33.02 6.80 -6.43
C ASN A 118 33.82 6.65 -5.14
N LYS A 119 33.16 6.37 -4.03
CA LYS A 119 33.78 6.18 -2.73
C LYS A 119 33.15 5.00 -2.00
N GLN A 120 33.99 4.12 -1.50
CA GLN A 120 33.57 3.10 -0.54
C GLN A 120 33.49 3.70 0.85
N PHE A 121 32.51 3.27 1.63
CA PHE A 121 32.30 3.68 3.01
C PHE A 121 32.03 2.47 3.89
N MET A 122 32.49 2.50 5.13
CA MET A 122 32.13 1.53 6.15
C MET A 122 30.80 1.89 6.80
N GLU A 123 30.58 3.18 7.01
CA GLU A 123 29.37 3.73 7.61
C GLU A 123 28.99 5.03 6.92
N LEU A 124 27.70 5.21 6.63
CA LEU A 124 27.14 6.43 6.07
C LEU A 124 25.78 6.73 6.73
N ASN A 125 25.71 7.87 7.40
CA ASN A 125 24.49 8.30 8.06
C ASN A 125 23.78 9.37 7.25
N LEU A 126 22.51 9.14 6.91
CA LEU A 126 21.68 10.07 6.17
C LEU A 126 20.50 10.56 7.02
N PRO A 127 20.71 11.57 7.90
CA PRO A 127 19.70 12.03 8.84
C PRO A 127 18.50 12.71 8.16
N HIS A 128 18.61 13.07 6.89
CA HIS A 128 17.52 13.73 6.15
C HIS A 128 16.65 12.75 5.35
N ILE A 129 16.94 11.46 5.42
CA ILE A 129 16.17 10.45 4.69
C ILE A 129 15.36 9.64 5.69
N HIS A 130 14.07 9.96 5.76
CA HIS A 130 13.08 9.28 6.61
C HIS A 130 12.12 8.39 5.80
N ASP A 131 12.60 7.90 4.66
CA ASP A 131 11.78 7.08 3.75
C ASP A 131 11.39 5.77 4.44
N ASP A 132 10.08 5.51 4.54
CA ASP A 132 9.52 4.36 5.23
C ASP A 132 9.17 3.22 4.25
N PRO A 133 9.75 2.03 4.41
CA PRO A 133 9.39 0.86 3.61
C PRO A 133 8.07 0.20 4.02
N GLU A 134 7.55 0.44 5.23
CA GLU A 134 6.39 -0.24 5.80
C GLU A 134 5.13 -0.15 4.92
N PRO A 135 4.69 1.02 4.42
CA PRO A 135 3.51 1.11 3.58
C PRO A 135 3.63 0.29 2.28
N PHE A 136 4.84 0.17 1.75
CA PHE A 136 5.10 -0.61 0.53
C PHE A 136 5.15 -2.12 0.80
N ALA A 137 5.57 -2.52 1.98
CA ALA A 137 5.53 -3.91 2.43
C ALA A 137 4.09 -4.36 2.66
N LEU A 138 3.26 -3.53 3.30
CA LEU A 138 1.84 -3.80 3.52
C LEU A 138 1.06 -3.97 2.21
N LEU A 139 1.45 -3.28 1.12
CA LEU A 139 0.85 -3.49 -0.21
C LEU A 139 1.05 -4.89 -0.79
N ARG A 140 1.94 -5.71 -0.24
CA ARG A 140 2.12 -7.11 -0.66
C ARG A 140 1.15 -8.06 0.04
N THR A 141 0.64 -7.65 1.18
CA THR A 141 -0.35 -8.43 1.92
C THR A 141 -1.72 -8.25 1.27
N LYS A 142 -2.44 -9.35 1.08
CA LYS A 142 -3.80 -9.27 0.52
C LYS A 142 -4.68 -8.40 1.44
N PRO A 143 -5.54 -7.51 0.89
CA PRO A 143 -6.40 -6.63 1.69
C PRO A 143 -7.28 -7.37 2.69
N GLN A 144 -7.64 -8.63 2.39
CA GLN A 144 -8.47 -9.47 3.25
C GLN A 144 -7.78 -9.90 4.55
N ASN A 145 -6.45 -9.95 4.55
CA ASN A 145 -5.65 -10.40 5.69
C ASN A 145 -5.22 -9.25 6.62
N LEU A 146 -5.51 -8.00 6.22
CA LEU A 146 -5.18 -6.83 7.02
C LEU A 146 -6.33 -6.49 7.98
N SER A 147 -5.99 -6.16 9.23
CA SER A 147 -6.93 -5.61 10.20
C SER A 147 -7.37 -4.20 9.78
N PHE A 148 -8.47 -3.73 10.38
CA PHE A 148 -8.99 -2.39 10.12
C PHE A 148 -7.95 -1.29 10.41
N ASP A 149 -7.20 -1.43 11.51
CA ASP A 149 -6.19 -0.46 11.93
C ASP A 149 -5.01 -0.41 10.94
N ARG A 150 -4.53 -1.58 10.49
CA ARG A 150 -3.47 -1.67 9.48
C ARG A 150 -3.90 -1.14 8.11
N LEU A 151 -5.19 -1.30 7.75
CA LEU A 151 -5.76 -0.69 6.54
C LEU A 151 -5.79 0.84 6.63
N ASN A 152 -6.16 1.40 7.79
CA ASN A 152 -6.13 2.85 8.01
C ASN A 152 -4.70 3.39 7.94
N GLU A 153 -3.78 2.77 8.66
CA GLU A 153 -2.35 3.12 8.65
C GLU A 153 -1.78 3.12 7.23
N LEU A 154 -2.03 2.06 6.46
CA LEU A 154 -1.59 1.98 5.06
C LEU A 154 -2.15 3.12 4.22
N ILE A 155 -3.45 3.43 4.34
CA ILE A 155 -4.12 4.46 3.53
C ILE A 155 -3.63 5.86 3.90
N GLU A 156 -3.33 6.12 5.17
CA GLU A 156 -2.87 7.42 5.68
C GLU A 156 -1.38 7.65 5.41
N CYS A 157 -0.55 6.64 5.66
CA CYS A 157 0.90 6.76 5.52
C CYS A 157 1.40 6.60 4.08
N PHE A 158 0.54 6.14 3.14
CA PHE A 158 0.99 5.91 1.78
C PHE A 158 1.26 7.22 1.03
N PRO A 159 2.47 7.42 0.45
CA PRO A 159 2.90 8.70 -0.14
C PRO A 159 2.03 9.22 -1.29
N HIS A 160 1.24 8.34 -1.91
CA HIS A 160 0.39 8.67 -3.06
C HIS A 160 -1.07 8.27 -2.78
N PRO A 161 -1.87 9.14 -2.15
CA PRO A 161 -3.23 8.82 -1.75
C PRO A 161 -4.11 8.39 -2.94
N ASN A 162 -3.93 8.96 -4.12
CA ASN A 162 -4.73 8.63 -5.32
C ASN A 162 -4.16 7.48 -6.16
N SER A 163 -3.28 6.66 -5.59
CA SER A 163 -2.71 5.52 -6.32
C SER A 163 -3.78 4.45 -6.59
N PRO A 164 -3.90 3.94 -7.84
CA PRO A 164 -4.79 2.83 -8.15
C PRO A 164 -4.53 1.57 -7.32
N LYS A 165 -3.32 1.42 -6.79
CA LYS A 165 -2.94 0.28 -5.93
C LYS A 165 -3.67 0.29 -4.59
N LEU A 166 -4.16 1.45 -4.13
CA LEU A 166 -4.87 1.58 -2.87
C LEU A 166 -6.37 1.26 -2.97
N HIS A 167 -6.96 1.21 -4.18
CA HIS A 167 -8.40 0.95 -4.34
C HIS A 167 -8.86 -0.34 -3.64
N PRO A 168 -8.19 -1.51 -3.79
CA PRO A 168 -8.62 -2.72 -3.11
C PRO A 168 -8.60 -2.60 -1.58
N TYR A 169 -7.63 -1.85 -1.02
CA TYR A 169 -7.49 -1.66 0.43
C TYR A 169 -8.55 -0.70 0.98
N ARG A 170 -8.86 0.37 0.25
CA ARG A 170 -9.95 1.30 0.59
C ARG A 170 -11.30 0.63 0.51
N LEU A 171 -11.53 -0.13 -0.56
CA LEU A 171 -12.74 -0.92 -0.72
C LEU A 171 -12.91 -1.90 0.44
N ARG A 172 -11.83 -2.61 0.84
CA ARG A 172 -11.85 -3.52 1.98
C ARG A 172 -12.19 -2.81 3.29
N ARG A 173 -11.63 -1.62 3.52
CA ARG A 173 -11.98 -0.80 4.68
C ARG A 173 -13.46 -0.42 4.69
N ALA A 174 -13.99 0.02 3.55
CA ALA A 174 -15.41 0.34 3.41
C ALA A 174 -16.29 -0.91 3.67
N GLN A 175 -15.92 -2.08 3.14
CA GLN A 175 -16.63 -3.33 3.37
C GLN A 175 -16.71 -3.71 4.85
N LEU A 176 -15.62 -3.54 5.61
CA LEU A 176 -15.62 -3.83 7.05
C LEU A 176 -16.61 -2.94 7.81
N LEU A 177 -16.71 -1.67 7.43
CA LEU A 177 -17.67 -0.74 8.05
C LEU A 177 -19.14 -1.04 7.65
N TRP A 178 -19.38 -1.39 6.38
CA TRP A 178 -20.71 -1.73 5.90
C TRP A 178 -21.21 -3.10 6.37
N ASN A 179 -20.33 -3.99 6.81
CA ASN A 179 -20.76 -5.29 7.36
C ASN A 179 -21.61 -5.14 8.62
N VAL A 180 -21.38 -4.12 9.45
CA VAL A 180 -22.16 -3.89 10.69
C VAL A 180 -23.63 -3.58 10.38
N PRO A 181 -23.98 -2.54 9.58
CA PRO A 181 -25.37 -2.31 9.19
C PRO A 181 -25.92 -3.44 8.30
N GLY A 182 -25.08 -4.18 7.61
CA GLY A 182 -25.46 -5.33 6.80
C GLY A 182 -26.17 -6.43 7.61
N CYS A 183 -25.69 -6.73 8.80
CA CYS A 183 -26.34 -7.70 9.70
C CYS A 183 -27.76 -7.25 10.08
N PHE A 184 -27.94 -5.96 10.39
CA PHE A 184 -29.26 -5.40 10.68
C PHE A 184 -30.20 -5.49 9.49
N LEU A 185 -29.71 -5.16 8.29
CA LEU A 185 -30.48 -5.26 7.05
C LEU A 185 -30.90 -6.70 6.72
N ALA A 186 -30.06 -7.68 7.00
CA ALA A 186 -30.39 -9.10 6.81
C ALA A 186 -31.57 -9.50 7.70
N VAL A 187 -31.59 -9.06 8.96
CA VAL A 187 -32.73 -9.31 9.89
C VAL A 187 -33.99 -8.63 9.38
N MET A 188 -33.90 -7.36 8.97
CA MET A 188 -35.04 -6.62 8.43
C MET A 188 -35.62 -7.29 7.17
N CYS A 189 -34.78 -7.79 6.29
CA CYS A 189 -35.19 -8.53 5.10
C CYS A 189 -35.90 -9.83 5.48
N GLY A 190 -35.37 -10.57 6.46
CA GLY A 190 -36.01 -11.78 6.99
C GLY A 190 -37.40 -11.52 7.53
N PHE A 191 -37.55 -10.45 8.32
CA PHE A 191 -38.87 -10.02 8.81
C PHE A 191 -39.83 -9.65 7.68
N ALA A 192 -39.37 -8.88 6.69
CA ALA A 192 -40.19 -8.49 5.54
C ALA A 192 -40.70 -9.71 4.73
N LEU A 193 -39.88 -10.75 4.60
CA LEU A 193 -40.25 -11.98 3.92
C LEU A 193 -41.27 -12.80 4.71
N THR A 194 -41.14 -12.90 6.05
CA THR A 194 -42.02 -13.69 6.89
C THR A 194 -43.41 -13.05 7.08
N LEU A 195 -43.50 -11.72 7.15
CA LEU A 195 -44.74 -11.00 7.31
C LEU A 195 -45.61 -10.95 6.05
N ARG A 196 -45.08 -11.33 4.90
CA ARG A 196 -45.74 -11.10 3.61
C ARG A 196 -46.95 -12.00 3.33
N LYS A 197 -47.16 -13.15 4.02
CA LYS A 197 -48.31 -13.99 3.68
C LYS A 197 -48.66 -15.09 4.67
N GLU A 198 -49.94 -15.11 5.04
CA GLU A 198 -50.57 -16.12 5.88
C GLU A 198 -50.68 -17.53 5.26
N GLN A 199 -50.39 -17.71 3.97
CA GLN A 199 -50.62 -18.98 3.25
C GLN A 199 -49.47 -19.55 2.47
N SER A 200 -48.24 -19.06 2.66
CA SER A 200 -47.08 -19.58 1.93
C SER A 200 -46.51 -20.84 2.58
N SER A 201 -46.27 -21.89 1.80
CA SER A 201 -45.55 -23.08 2.27
C SER A 201 -44.17 -22.66 2.80
N ILE A 202 -43.75 -23.26 3.91
CA ILE A 202 -42.41 -23.05 4.52
C ILE A 202 -41.32 -23.23 3.50
N GLY A 203 -41.45 -24.26 2.61
CA GLY A 203 -40.46 -24.51 1.53
C GLY A 203 -40.34 -23.36 0.53
N PHE A 204 -41.44 -22.66 0.23
CA PHE A 204 -41.43 -21.50 -0.66
C PHE A 204 -40.68 -20.30 -0.02
N ILE A 205 -40.90 -20.07 1.27
CA ILE A 205 -40.21 -18.99 2.00
C ILE A 205 -38.68 -19.24 2.04
N ILE A 206 -38.29 -20.49 2.33
CA ILE A 206 -36.86 -20.88 2.30
C ILE A 206 -36.27 -20.69 0.91
N GLY A 207 -36.94 -21.18 -0.14
CA GLY A 207 -36.49 -21.03 -1.52
C GLY A 207 -36.31 -19.55 -1.93
N LEU A 208 -37.28 -18.70 -1.56
CA LEU A 208 -37.25 -17.27 -1.85
C LEU A 208 -36.10 -16.57 -1.09
N SER A 209 -35.85 -16.94 0.17
CA SER A 209 -34.74 -16.37 0.94
C SER A 209 -33.37 -16.73 0.36
N LEU A 210 -33.20 -17.96 -0.09
CA LEU A 210 -31.97 -18.41 -0.78
C LEU A 210 -31.77 -17.66 -2.10
N LEU A 211 -32.83 -17.47 -2.88
CA LEU A 211 -32.78 -16.69 -4.11
C LEU A 211 -32.33 -15.23 -3.83
N TRP A 212 -32.88 -14.63 -2.78
CA TRP A 212 -32.49 -13.27 -2.36
C TRP A 212 -31.01 -13.16 -1.98
N ILE A 213 -30.52 -14.12 -1.22
CA ILE A 213 -29.09 -14.17 -0.85
C ILE A 213 -28.23 -14.26 -2.12
N LEU A 214 -28.60 -15.12 -3.06
CA LEU A 214 -27.86 -15.28 -4.32
C LEU A 214 -27.83 -13.98 -5.12
N VAL A 215 -29.00 -13.34 -5.31
CA VAL A 215 -29.09 -12.05 -6.03
C VAL A 215 -28.25 -10.97 -5.32
N PHE A 216 -28.31 -10.88 -4.00
CA PHE A 216 -27.50 -9.96 -3.23
C PHE A 216 -25.99 -10.17 -3.48
N TYR A 217 -25.51 -11.41 -3.43
CA TYR A 217 -24.11 -11.70 -3.66
C TYR A 217 -23.66 -11.39 -5.09
N VAL A 218 -24.50 -11.62 -6.10
CA VAL A 218 -24.21 -11.27 -7.49
C VAL A 218 -24.06 -9.75 -7.64
N ILE A 219 -25.00 -8.96 -7.11
CA ILE A 219 -24.96 -7.50 -7.15
C ILE A 219 -23.72 -6.99 -6.38
N LYS A 220 -23.48 -7.54 -5.19
CA LYS A 220 -22.31 -7.17 -4.38
C LYS A 220 -21.00 -7.45 -5.12
N SER A 221 -20.83 -8.63 -5.68
CA SER A 221 -19.63 -9.01 -6.43
C SER A 221 -19.37 -8.10 -7.63
N PHE A 222 -20.44 -7.72 -8.34
CA PHE A 222 -20.34 -6.78 -9.46
C PHE A 222 -19.92 -5.37 -9.01
N CYS A 223 -20.53 -4.85 -7.94
CA CYS A 223 -20.18 -3.55 -7.39
C CYS A 223 -18.74 -3.53 -6.82
N ASP A 224 -18.33 -4.61 -6.13
CA ASP A 224 -16.97 -4.75 -5.61
C ASP A 224 -15.94 -4.75 -6.76
N ALA A 225 -16.20 -5.46 -7.85
CA ALA A 225 -15.32 -5.48 -9.02
C ALA A 225 -15.18 -4.08 -9.69
N LEU A 226 -16.23 -3.28 -9.70
CA LEU A 226 -16.19 -1.89 -10.19
C LEU A 226 -15.42 -0.97 -9.22
N GLY A 227 -15.56 -1.19 -7.91
CA GLY A 227 -14.82 -0.47 -6.87
C GLY A 227 -13.32 -0.77 -6.92
N GLU A 228 -12.92 -2.04 -7.08
CA GLU A 228 -11.51 -2.43 -7.22
C GLU A 228 -10.83 -1.78 -8.42
N LYS A 229 -11.57 -1.59 -9.52
CA LYS A 229 -11.08 -0.87 -10.72
C LYS A 229 -11.08 0.66 -10.56
N GLY A 230 -11.62 1.19 -9.45
CA GLY A 230 -11.72 2.62 -9.21
C GLY A 230 -12.75 3.35 -10.08
N ILE A 231 -13.66 2.61 -10.75
CA ILE A 231 -14.76 3.19 -11.55
C ILE A 231 -15.81 3.81 -10.64
N LEU A 232 -16.10 3.14 -9.52
CA LEU A 232 -16.98 3.63 -8.47
C LEU A 232 -16.14 4.03 -7.25
N SER A 233 -16.59 5.04 -6.52
CA SER A 233 -15.97 5.36 -5.23
C SER A 233 -16.19 4.21 -4.25
N ASP A 234 -15.20 3.94 -3.42
CA ASP A 234 -15.15 2.79 -2.52
C ASP A 234 -16.40 2.66 -1.63
N TRP A 235 -16.90 3.80 -1.13
CA TRP A 235 -18.12 3.89 -0.31
C TRP A 235 -19.39 3.59 -1.10
N VAL A 236 -19.48 4.09 -2.33
CA VAL A 236 -20.64 3.89 -3.21
C VAL A 236 -20.70 2.43 -3.68
N ALA A 237 -19.56 1.89 -4.10
CA ALA A 237 -19.46 0.50 -4.54
C ALA A 237 -19.93 -0.47 -3.46
N THR A 238 -19.52 -0.24 -2.21
CA THR A 238 -19.91 -1.09 -1.09
C THR A 238 -21.34 -0.82 -0.60
N GLY A 239 -21.80 0.44 -0.62
CA GLY A 239 -23.11 0.84 -0.11
C GLY A 239 -24.29 0.47 -1.02
N ILE A 240 -24.15 0.50 -2.34
CA ILE A 240 -25.23 0.23 -3.31
C ILE A 240 -25.98 -1.09 -3.02
N PRO A 241 -25.33 -2.25 -2.84
CA PRO A 241 -26.04 -3.50 -2.59
C PRO A 241 -26.92 -3.44 -1.34
N PHE A 242 -26.41 -2.81 -0.27
CA PHE A 242 -27.16 -2.65 0.97
C PHE A 242 -28.34 -1.69 0.82
N MET A 243 -28.19 -0.59 0.10
CA MET A 243 -29.28 0.37 -0.17
C MET A 243 -30.41 -0.25 -1.01
N ILE A 244 -30.07 -1.09 -1.98
CA ILE A 244 -31.05 -1.83 -2.78
C ILE A 244 -31.87 -2.76 -1.89
N VAL A 245 -31.22 -3.58 -1.05
CA VAL A 245 -31.89 -4.49 -0.14
C VAL A 245 -32.77 -3.71 0.86
N PHE A 246 -32.27 -2.61 1.40
CA PHE A 246 -33.03 -1.76 2.32
C PHE A 246 -34.31 -1.19 1.68
N ALA A 247 -34.19 -0.62 0.47
CA ALA A 247 -35.34 -0.06 -0.26
C ALA A 247 -36.42 -1.13 -0.56
N ILE A 248 -35.97 -2.33 -0.95
CA ILE A 248 -36.91 -3.44 -1.20
C ILE A 248 -37.56 -3.92 0.09
N SER A 249 -36.81 -4.05 1.19
CA SER A 249 -37.32 -4.47 2.48
C SER A 249 -38.40 -3.49 2.99
N ILE A 250 -38.16 -2.19 2.88
CA ILE A 250 -39.16 -1.15 3.25
C ILE A 250 -40.39 -1.27 2.35
N LYS A 251 -40.23 -1.37 1.02
CA LYS A 251 -41.36 -1.52 0.10
C LYS A 251 -42.20 -2.74 0.42
N MET A 252 -41.58 -3.85 0.80
CA MET A 252 -42.29 -5.07 1.21
C MET A 252 -43.06 -4.89 2.53
N LEU A 253 -42.48 -4.16 3.49
CA LEU A 253 -43.15 -3.89 4.78
C LEU A 253 -44.28 -2.88 4.64
N CYS A 254 -44.10 -1.81 3.85
CA CYS A 254 -45.12 -0.76 3.68
C CYS A 254 -46.23 -1.15 2.68
N GLY A 255 -45.92 -2.01 1.71
CA GLY A 255 -46.92 -2.45 0.71
C GLY A 255 -47.96 -3.45 1.20
N ASN A 256 -47.88 -3.84 2.44
CA ASN A 256 -48.80 -4.77 3.11
C ASN A 256 -49.93 -4.06 3.94
N ARG A 257 -50.12 -2.76 3.73
CA ARG A 257 -51.26 -2.03 4.32
C ARG A 257 -52.38 -1.88 3.34
#